data_9847b7d6d6c768540b49d7845d0cf5b9
#
_entry.id   9847b7d6d6c768540b49d7845d0cf5b9
#
_cell.length_a   1.000
_cell.length_b   1.000
_cell.length_c   1.000
_cell.angle_alpha   90.00
_cell.angle_beta   90.00
_cell.angle_gamma   90.00
#
_symmetry.space_group_name_H-M   'P 1'
#
loop_
_entity.id
_entity.type
_entity.pdbx_description
1 polymer ?
#
loop_
_entity_poly.entity_id
_entity_poly.type
_entity_poly.pdbx_seq_one_letter_code
_entity_poly.pdbx_strand_id
1 'polypeptide(L)'
;MNLKSRITYVFLHFKKIGVIQSLSYFTQRTILRENALIILKLKGLSHNIYLRNRTYDTNIFYQIFIEEELEMKYNGRINNILDLGANIGLSTLFFLRKYPETFIISVEPDLNNFKVLERNTCNYGNVKRLNSGIYGKNCTLYLVDRGEGEASYRVLEFSNGYRIINEVNCIDISTLKLRYGIGQLDIIKMDIEGSESSCLIANSHDWLNQTKYLLVEIHDGLIPGLSTLIQKVMPPAFSYSKFNEYSIFYNHQKD
;
A
#
# COMPACT_ATOMS: atom_id res chain seq x y z
N MET A 1 10.68 -3.33 23.68
CA MET A 1 11.16 -4.58 23.04
C MET A 1 12.19 -5.22 23.94
N ASN A 2 12.03 -6.51 24.31
CA ASN A 2 13.00 -7.24 25.13
C ASN A 2 14.25 -7.62 24.31
N LEU A 3 15.35 -8.11 24.98
CA LEU A 3 16.62 -8.44 24.32
C LEU A 3 16.47 -9.48 23.20
N LYS A 4 15.66 -10.52 23.42
CA LYS A 4 15.41 -11.58 22.42
C LYS A 4 14.76 -11.00 21.16
N SER A 5 13.76 -10.13 21.30
CA SER A 5 13.10 -9.46 20.17
C SER A 5 14.07 -8.53 19.41
N ARG A 6 14.97 -7.85 20.13
CA ARG A 6 16.01 -7.00 19.48
C ARG A 6 16.99 -7.83 18.65
N ILE A 7 17.44 -8.95 19.17
CA ILE A 7 18.35 -9.85 18.42
C ILE A 7 17.65 -10.39 17.17
N THR A 8 16.40 -10.86 17.31
CA THR A 8 15.61 -11.35 16.17
C THR A 8 15.42 -10.27 15.12
N TYR A 9 15.07 -9.04 15.52
CA TYR A 9 14.91 -7.89 14.62
C TYR A 9 16.18 -7.62 13.81
N VAL A 10 17.35 -7.57 14.46
CA VAL A 10 18.63 -7.36 13.79
C VAL A 10 18.97 -8.52 12.86
N PHE A 11 18.82 -9.77 13.33
CA PHE A 11 19.08 -10.96 12.53
C PHE A 11 18.24 -11.02 11.25
N LEU A 12 16.95 -10.69 11.34
CA LEU A 12 16.05 -10.66 10.18
C LEU A 12 16.51 -9.63 9.14
N HIS A 13 16.96 -8.44 9.55
CA HIS A 13 17.52 -7.45 8.62
C HIS A 13 18.72 -8.03 7.88
N PHE A 14 19.69 -8.62 8.59
CA PHE A 14 20.87 -9.25 7.94
C PHE A 14 20.46 -10.33 6.92
N LYS A 15 19.47 -11.15 7.27
CA LYS A 15 18.98 -12.23 6.40
C LYS A 15 18.27 -11.69 5.15
N LYS A 16 17.45 -10.62 5.27
CA LYS A 16 16.56 -10.15 4.20
C LYS A 16 17.19 -9.13 3.28
N ILE A 17 17.94 -8.18 3.80
CA ILE A 17 18.55 -7.10 3.01
C ILE A 17 20.08 -7.16 2.94
N GLY A 18 20.68 -8.15 3.58
CA GLY A 18 22.13 -8.39 3.58
C GLY A 18 22.88 -7.52 4.59
N VAL A 19 24.13 -7.92 4.87
CA VAL A 19 24.97 -7.35 5.94
C VAL A 19 25.21 -5.84 5.71
N ILE A 20 25.67 -5.47 4.52
CA ILE A 20 26.06 -4.08 4.21
C ILE A 20 24.86 -3.14 4.36
N GLN A 21 23.70 -3.49 3.81
CA GLN A 21 22.50 -2.65 3.87
C GLN A 21 21.93 -2.57 5.29
N SER A 22 22.00 -3.67 6.05
CA SER A 22 21.58 -3.67 7.45
C SER A 22 22.45 -2.77 8.32
N LEU A 23 23.77 -2.86 8.17
CA LEU A 23 24.70 -1.97 8.87
C LEU A 23 24.46 -0.50 8.48
N SER A 24 24.31 -0.23 7.19
CA SER A 24 23.98 1.11 6.69
C SER A 24 22.66 1.63 7.29
N TYR A 25 21.60 0.80 7.30
CA TYR A 25 20.31 1.16 7.89
C TYR A 25 20.43 1.52 9.37
N PHE A 26 21.04 0.64 10.18
CA PHE A 26 21.16 0.90 11.62
C PHE A 26 22.04 2.10 11.94
N THR A 27 23.13 2.30 11.19
CA THR A 27 24.01 3.46 11.34
C THR A 27 23.25 4.75 11.02
N GLN A 28 22.61 4.83 9.84
CA GLN A 28 21.85 5.99 9.42
C GLN A 28 20.72 6.29 10.42
N ARG A 29 19.97 5.26 10.86
CA ARG A 29 18.91 5.41 11.83
C ARG A 29 19.38 5.99 13.18
N THR A 30 20.60 5.72 13.56
CA THR A 30 21.19 6.20 14.81
C THR A 30 21.69 7.64 14.70
N ILE A 31 22.41 7.97 13.61
CA ILE A 31 23.11 9.26 13.49
C ILE A 31 22.25 10.35 12.86
N LEU A 32 21.27 10.00 12.03
CA LEU A 32 20.40 10.97 11.37
C LEU A 32 19.36 11.54 12.35
N ARG A 33 19.07 12.82 12.19
CA ARG A 33 17.96 13.48 12.89
C ARG A 33 16.61 12.96 12.39
N GLU A 34 15.56 13.26 13.11
CA GLU A 34 14.18 13.00 12.72
C GLU A 34 13.87 13.61 11.34
N ASN A 35 13.06 12.90 10.55
CA ASN A 35 12.69 13.24 9.17
C ASN A 35 13.87 13.34 8.17
N ALA A 36 15.11 13.14 8.58
CA ALA A 36 16.20 13.00 7.63
C ALA A 36 16.09 11.68 6.86
N LEU A 37 16.51 11.67 5.61
CA LEU A 37 16.33 10.50 4.76
C LEU A 37 17.39 9.43 4.99
N ILE A 38 16.96 8.25 5.38
CA ILE A 38 17.71 7.00 5.30
C ILE A 38 17.72 6.56 3.84
N ILE A 39 18.88 6.21 3.31
CA ILE A 39 19.06 5.81 1.91
C ILE A 39 19.55 4.36 1.88
N LEU A 40 18.79 3.50 1.21
CA LEU A 40 19.12 2.07 1.07
C LEU A 40 19.10 1.65 -0.39
N LYS A 41 19.98 0.72 -0.75
CA LYS A 41 19.97 0.07 -2.06
C LYS A 41 19.71 -1.42 -1.89
N LEU A 42 18.51 -1.88 -2.22
CA LEU A 42 18.16 -3.28 -2.11
C LEU A 42 18.42 -4.04 -3.41
N LYS A 43 18.82 -5.30 -3.27
CA LYS A 43 18.96 -6.21 -4.42
C LYS A 43 17.61 -6.37 -5.15
N GLY A 44 17.64 -6.29 -6.47
CA GLY A 44 16.44 -6.40 -7.32
C GLY A 44 15.73 -5.07 -7.58
N LEU A 45 16.19 -3.97 -6.97
CA LEU A 45 15.75 -2.62 -7.32
C LEU A 45 16.88 -1.86 -8.02
N SER A 46 16.56 -1.17 -9.11
CA SER A 46 17.52 -0.38 -9.89
C SER A 46 17.93 0.91 -9.18
N HIS A 47 17.07 1.44 -8.29
CA HIS A 47 17.26 2.71 -7.61
C HIS A 47 17.24 2.57 -6.09
N ASN A 48 17.69 3.63 -5.41
CA ASN A 48 17.67 3.69 -3.95
C ASN A 48 16.25 3.83 -3.40
N ILE A 49 16.06 3.32 -2.19
CA ILE A 49 14.87 3.57 -1.36
C ILE A 49 15.18 4.71 -0.39
N TYR A 50 14.22 5.58 -0.20
CA TYR A 50 14.28 6.71 0.73
C TYR A 50 13.21 6.55 1.81
N LEU A 51 13.62 6.60 3.07
CA LEU A 51 12.75 6.50 4.25
C LEU A 51 13.00 7.71 5.15
N ARG A 52 11.97 8.31 5.69
CA ARG A 52 12.13 9.34 6.74
C ARG A 52 12.52 8.66 8.05
N ASN A 53 13.57 9.12 8.68
CA ASN A 53 14.05 8.57 9.94
C ASN A 53 13.12 8.94 11.11
N ARG A 54 12.88 8.02 12.03
CA ARG A 54 12.03 8.16 13.22
C ARG A 54 10.56 8.50 12.90
N THR A 55 10.08 8.07 11.75
CA THR A 55 8.68 8.08 11.36
C THR A 55 8.17 6.66 11.17
N TYR A 56 6.90 6.51 10.81
CA TYR A 56 6.30 5.20 10.47
C TYR A 56 6.93 4.54 9.25
N ASP A 57 7.65 5.28 8.40
CA ASP A 57 8.34 4.73 7.22
C ASP A 57 9.22 3.52 7.55
N THR A 58 9.91 3.58 8.70
CA THR A 58 10.79 2.48 9.14
C THR A 58 10.02 1.24 9.58
N ASN A 59 8.79 1.40 10.06
CA ASN A 59 7.91 0.29 10.44
C ASN A 59 7.34 -0.37 9.18
N ILE A 60 6.83 0.43 8.24
CA ILE A 60 6.32 -0.06 6.95
C ILE A 60 7.44 -0.75 6.16
N PHE A 61 8.67 -0.20 6.19
CA PHE A 61 9.83 -0.86 5.60
C PHE A 61 10.09 -2.24 6.21
N TYR A 62 9.98 -2.35 7.53
CA TYR A 62 10.14 -3.61 8.24
C TYR A 62 9.07 -4.63 7.83
N GLN A 63 7.79 -4.23 7.84
CA GLN A 63 6.68 -5.07 7.42
C GLN A 63 6.86 -5.59 5.97
N ILE A 64 7.12 -4.70 5.02
CA ILE A 64 7.15 -5.05 3.59
C ILE A 64 8.43 -5.79 3.19
N PHE A 65 9.62 -5.36 3.66
CA PHE A 65 10.90 -5.90 3.16
C PHE A 65 11.59 -6.87 4.11
N ILE A 66 11.25 -6.87 5.40
CA ILE A 66 11.86 -7.74 6.40
C ILE A 66 10.92 -8.88 6.79
N GLU A 67 9.66 -8.59 7.08
CA GLU A 67 8.61 -9.59 7.36
C GLU A 67 7.99 -10.14 6.07
N GLU A 68 8.21 -9.44 4.94
CA GLU A 68 7.70 -9.84 3.61
C GLU A 68 6.19 -10.00 3.60
N GLU A 69 5.49 -9.02 4.16
CA GLU A 69 4.04 -9.03 4.34
C GLU A 69 3.24 -9.22 3.05
N LEU A 70 3.79 -8.78 1.91
CA LEU A 70 3.19 -8.96 0.58
C LEU A 70 3.75 -10.18 -0.19
N GLU A 71 4.66 -10.98 0.43
CA GLU A 71 5.32 -12.12 -0.24
C GLU A 71 4.42 -13.35 -0.24
N MET A 72 3.44 -13.33 -1.10
CA MET A 72 2.59 -14.48 -1.39
C MET A 72 2.84 -15.02 -2.80
N LYS A 73 2.34 -16.22 -3.07
CA LYS A 73 2.43 -16.81 -4.40
C LYS A 73 1.29 -16.25 -5.28
N TYR A 74 1.69 -15.53 -6.32
CA TYR A 74 0.78 -15.09 -7.37
C TYR A 74 0.93 -15.98 -8.59
N ASN A 75 -0.17 -16.49 -9.13
CA ASN A 75 -0.18 -17.35 -10.31
C ASN A 75 -0.17 -16.51 -11.59
N GLY A 76 0.49 -17.03 -12.63
CA GLY A 76 0.53 -16.42 -13.94
C GLY A 76 1.33 -15.12 -14.03
N ARG A 77 1.18 -14.44 -15.14
CA ARG A 77 1.85 -13.16 -15.40
C ARG A 77 1.10 -12.02 -14.71
N ILE A 78 1.85 -11.10 -14.13
CA ILE A 78 1.32 -9.89 -13.49
C ILE A 78 1.71 -8.69 -14.36
N ASN A 79 0.71 -8.06 -14.99
CA ASN A 79 0.90 -6.94 -15.92
C ASN A 79 0.41 -5.61 -15.35
N ASN A 80 -0.69 -5.61 -14.56
CA ASN A 80 -1.31 -4.39 -14.06
C ASN A 80 -1.59 -4.50 -12.56
N ILE A 81 -1.08 -3.54 -11.80
CA ILE A 81 -1.29 -3.45 -10.35
C ILE A 81 -1.88 -2.08 -10.00
N LEU A 82 -2.88 -2.07 -9.12
CA LEU A 82 -3.30 -0.88 -8.38
C LEU A 82 -2.78 -0.98 -6.95
N ASP A 83 -1.97 -0.01 -6.54
CA ASP A 83 -1.48 0.15 -5.17
C ASP A 83 -2.21 1.34 -4.54
N LEU A 84 -3.33 1.03 -3.87
CA LEU A 84 -4.26 1.99 -3.28
C LEU A 84 -3.90 2.18 -1.81
N GLY A 85 -3.57 3.42 -1.43
CA GLY A 85 -2.90 3.74 -0.17
C GLY A 85 -1.41 3.38 -0.25
N ALA A 86 -0.73 3.90 -1.26
CA ALA A 86 0.67 3.55 -1.52
C ALA A 86 1.66 4.14 -0.51
N ASN A 87 1.21 5.07 0.34
CA ASN A 87 2.03 5.76 1.32
C ASN A 87 3.31 6.31 0.66
N ILE A 88 4.49 6.00 1.17
CA ILE A 88 5.78 6.40 0.58
C ILE A 88 6.25 5.48 -0.57
N GLY A 89 5.42 4.54 -1.05
CA GLY A 89 5.68 3.69 -2.21
C GLY A 89 6.46 2.42 -1.95
N LEU A 90 6.51 1.92 -0.71
CA LEU A 90 7.27 0.70 -0.39
C LEU A 90 6.59 -0.55 -0.95
N SER A 91 5.26 -0.64 -0.95
CA SER A 91 4.48 -1.68 -1.63
C SER A 91 4.71 -1.64 -3.14
N THR A 92 4.69 -0.46 -3.74
CA THR A 92 5.03 -0.25 -5.16
C THR A 92 6.43 -0.81 -5.48
N LEU A 93 7.44 -0.47 -4.68
CA LEU A 93 8.82 -0.95 -4.86
C LEU A 93 8.93 -2.47 -4.64
N PHE A 94 8.16 -3.03 -3.71
CA PHE A 94 8.09 -4.47 -3.51
C PHE A 94 7.59 -5.17 -4.78
N PHE A 95 6.50 -4.70 -5.37
CA PHE A 95 5.96 -5.26 -6.60
C PHE A 95 6.92 -5.08 -7.79
N LEU A 96 7.58 -3.93 -7.92
CA LEU A 96 8.60 -3.70 -8.96
C LEU A 96 9.80 -4.65 -8.81
N ARG A 97 10.23 -4.95 -7.57
CA ARG A 97 11.30 -5.92 -7.32
C ARG A 97 10.92 -7.32 -7.79
N LYS A 98 9.66 -7.69 -7.61
CA LYS A 98 9.11 -9.02 -7.93
C LYS A 98 8.69 -9.13 -9.40
N TYR A 99 8.12 -8.04 -9.95
CA TYR A 99 7.57 -7.94 -11.32
C TYR A 99 8.07 -6.66 -12.00
N PRO A 100 9.32 -6.61 -12.50
CA PRO A 100 9.93 -5.36 -12.98
C PRO A 100 9.20 -4.70 -14.15
N GLU A 101 8.52 -5.50 -14.99
CA GLU A 101 7.84 -5.03 -16.21
C GLU A 101 6.36 -4.67 -15.98
N THR A 102 5.84 -4.85 -14.75
CA THR A 102 4.42 -4.59 -14.46
C THR A 102 4.12 -3.10 -14.49
N PHE A 103 2.96 -2.73 -15.02
CA PHE A 103 2.44 -1.38 -14.94
C PHE A 103 1.74 -1.18 -13.59
N ILE A 104 2.17 -0.18 -12.84
CA ILE A 104 1.63 0.09 -11.50
C ILE A 104 1.03 1.49 -11.46
N ILE A 105 -0.16 1.61 -10.88
CA ILE A 105 -0.73 2.90 -10.49
C ILE A 105 -0.73 2.95 -8.96
N SER A 106 0.04 3.89 -8.42
CA SER A 106 0.17 4.13 -6.98
C SER A 106 -0.61 5.39 -6.61
N VAL A 107 -1.55 5.25 -5.68
CA VAL A 107 -2.42 6.34 -5.25
C VAL A 107 -2.21 6.62 -3.77
N GLU A 108 -1.95 7.89 -3.44
CA GLU A 108 -1.67 8.34 -2.07
C GLU A 108 -2.28 9.74 -1.85
N PRO A 109 -3.18 9.93 -0.87
CA PRO A 109 -3.83 11.20 -0.62
C PRO A 109 -2.94 12.22 0.11
N ASP A 110 -2.09 11.80 1.06
CA ASP A 110 -1.25 12.73 1.80
C ASP A 110 -0.11 13.26 0.94
N LEU A 111 0.01 14.57 0.83
CA LEU A 111 1.01 15.22 -0.02
C LEU A 111 2.46 14.96 0.44
N ASN A 112 2.70 14.80 1.75
CA ASN A 112 4.04 14.55 2.26
C ASN A 112 4.48 13.11 1.97
N ASN A 113 3.59 12.14 2.16
CA ASN A 113 3.81 10.76 1.76
C ASN A 113 3.98 10.66 0.24
N PHE A 114 3.12 11.33 -0.52
CA PHE A 114 3.18 11.36 -1.98
C PHE A 114 4.51 11.90 -2.53
N LYS A 115 5.09 12.95 -1.93
CA LYS A 115 6.43 13.45 -2.31
C LYS A 115 7.53 12.41 -2.11
N VAL A 116 7.42 11.58 -1.06
CA VAL A 116 8.37 10.49 -0.83
C VAL A 116 8.11 9.33 -1.78
N LEU A 117 6.84 9.00 -2.06
CA LEU A 117 6.43 8.05 -3.12
C LEU A 117 7.02 8.45 -4.48
N GLU A 118 6.88 9.73 -4.87
CA GLU A 118 7.50 10.24 -6.10
C GLU A 118 9.02 10.02 -6.10
N ARG A 119 9.69 10.39 -5.02
CA ARG A 119 11.14 10.21 -4.90
C ARG A 119 11.55 8.74 -4.99
N ASN A 120 10.78 7.84 -4.41
CA ASN A 120 11.03 6.41 -4.43
C ASN A 120 10.81 5.79 -5.81
N THR A 121 9.91 6.35 -6.61
CA THR A 121 9.43 5.69 -7.83
C THR A 121 9.63 6.50 -9.12
N CYS A 122 10.13 7.76 -9.08
CA CYS A 122 10.26 8.64 -10.26
C CYS A 122 11.09 8.05 -11.41
N ASN A 123 12.03 7.17 -11.10
CA ASN A 123 12.92 6.54 -12.09
C ASN A 123 12.32 5.28 -12.74
N TYR A 124 11.09 4.88 -12.38
CA TYR A 124 10.39 3.74 -12.97
C TYR A 124 9.31 4.25 -13.92
N GLY A 125 9.56 4.12 -15.23
CA GLY A 125 8.67 4.64 -16.30
C GLY A 125 7.31 3.94 -16.36
N ASN A 126 7.23 2.72 -15.83
CA ASN A 126 6.04 1.89 -15.74
C ASN A 126 5.20 2.15 -14.45
N VAL A 127 5.56 3.16 -13.64
CA VAL A 127 4.78 3.58 -12.48
C VAL A 127 4.08 4.91 -12.76
N LYS A 128 2.76 4.94 -12.60
CA LYS A 128 1.96 6.16 -12.52
C LYS A 128 1.64 6.46 -11.07
N ARG A 129 1.79 7.73 -10.70
CA ARG A 129 1.57 8.24 -9.35
C ARG A 129 0.42 9.22 -9.39
N LEU A 130 -0.47 9.12 -8.42
CA LEU A 130 -1.62 10.01 -8.30
C LEU A 130 -1.77 10.48 -6.85
N ASN A 131 -1.66 11.78 -6.63
CA ASN A 131 -2.01 12.38 -5.35
C ASN A 131 -3.52 12.57 -5.29
N SER A 132 -4.20 11.57 -4.73
CA SER A 132 -5.66 11.47 -4.68
C SER A 132 -6.07 10.52 -3.56
N GLY A 133 -7.26 10.70 -3.03
CA GLY A 133 -7.93 9.67 -2.26
C GLY A 133 -8.55 8.62 -3.17
N ILE A 134 -8.82 7.43 -2.62
CA ILE A 134 -9.67 6.41 -3.25
C ILE A 134 -10.98 6.36 -2.48
N TYR A 135 -12.10 6.41 -3.23
CA TYR A 135 -13.43 6.38 -2.66
C TYR A 135 -14.42 5.72 -3.64
N GLY A 136 -15.66 5.45 -3.19
CA GLY A 136 -16.69 4.82 -4.03
C GLY A 136 -17.23 5.69 -5.17
N LYS A 137 -16.87 6.97 -5.22
CA LYS A 137 -17.26 7.95 -6.24
C LYS A 137 -16.21 9.04 -6.38
N ASN A 138 -16.20 9.73 -7.53
CA ASN A 138 -15.36 10.90 -7.72
C ASN A 138 -15.95 12.09 -6.94
N CYS A 139 -15.20 12.62 -5.97
CA CYS A 139 -15.64 13.71 -5.09
C CYS A 139 -14.43 14.36 -4.40
N THR A 140 -14.67 15.46 -3.70
CA THR A 140 -13.68 16.07 -2.79
C THR A 140 -14.06 15.74 -1.35
N LEU A 141 -13.12 15.24 -0.57
CA LEU A 141 -13.30 14.82 0.82
C LEU A 141 -12.19 15.40 1.71
N TYR A 142 -12.31 15.22 3.02
CA TYR A 142 -11.32 15.67 3.99
C TYR A 142 -10.32 14.57 4.28
N LEU A 143 -9.02 14.89 4.19
CA LEU A 143 -7.96 14.08 4.80
C LEU A 143 -7.86 14.47 6.26
N VAL A 144 -7.99 13.50 7.16
CA VAL A 144 -8.02 13.74 8.60
C VAL A 144 -6.95 12.94 9.33
N ASP A 145 -6.42 13.54 10.40
CA ASP A 145 -5.47 12.94 11.33
C ASP A 145 -6.22 12.51 12.61
N ARG A 146 -6.09 11.24 12.94
CA ARG A 146 -6.63 10.65 14.17
C ARG A 146 -5.68 10.74 15.35
N GLY A 147 -4.45 11.24 15.14
CA GLY A 147 -3.40 11.25 16.15
C GLY A 147 -2.62 9.94 16.26
N GLU A 148 -2.78 9.03 15.31
CA GLU A 148 -2.10 7.72 15.25
C GLU A 148 -0.88 7.73 14.33
N GLY A 149 -0.57 8.89 13.72
CA GLY A 149 0.56 9.11 12.82
C GLY A 149 0.21 9.12 11.34
N GLU A 150 1.19 9.50 10.52
CA GLU A 150 1.01 9.78 9.08
C GLU A 150 0.60 8.54 8.24
N ALA A 151 0.78 7.33 8.78
CA ALA A 151 0.40 6.09 8.09
C ALA A 151 -1.11 5.79 8.23
N SER A 152 -1.80 6.43 9.20
CA SER A 152 -3.21 6.18 9.52
C SER A 152 -4.13 7.37 9.19
N TYR A 153 -3.73 8.24 8.25
CA TYR A 153 -4.58 9.32 7.75
C TYR A 153 -5.74 8.76 6.95
N ARG A 154 -6.94 9.31 7.19
CA ARG A 154 -8.19 8.83 6.58
C ARG A 154 -8.83 9.86 5.70
N VAL A 155 -9.52 9.37 4.67
CA VAL A 155 -10.38 10.19 3.82
C VAL A 155 -11.83 10.04 4.29
N LEU A 156 -12.48 11.15 4.70
CA LEU A 156 -13.83 11.15 5.25
C LEU A 156 -14.69 12.24 4.62
N GLU A 157 -16.01 12.00 4.52
CA GLU A 157 -17.00 13.01 4.08
C GLU A 157 -17.13 14.15 5.11
N PHE A 158 -16.93 13.85 6.40
CA PHE A 158 -16.96 14.82 7.50
C PHE A 158 -15.77 14.61 8.41
N SER A 159 -15.31 15.66 9.09
CA SER A 159 -14.16 15.57 9.99
C SER A 159 -14.39 14.66 11.20
N ASN A 160 -15.64 14.47 11.61
CA ASN A 160 -16.01 13.66 12.79
C ASN A 160 -15.26 14.05 14.07
N GLY A 161 -14.86 15.33 14.19
CA GLY A 161 -14.06 15.84 15.31
C GLY A 161 -12.55 15.61 15.20
N TYR A 162 -12.07 14.93 14.17
CA TYR A 162 -10.64 14.77 13.89
C TYR A 162 -10.04 16.06 13.30
N ARG A 163 -8.72 16.19 13.42
CA ARG A 163 -7.98 17.30 12.81
C ARG A 163 -7.97 17.16 11.29
N ILE A 164 -8.56 18.12 10.59
CA ILE A 164 -8.46 18.19 9.13
C ILE A 164 -7.04 18.60 8.75
N ILE A 165 -6.41 17.82 7.87
CA ILE A 165 -5.11 18.13 7.26
C ILE A 165 -5.33 19.01 6.04
N ASN A 166 -6.15 18.54 5.09
CA ASN A 166 -6.52 19.25 3.87
C ASN A 166 -7.75 18.59 3.22
N GLU A 167 -8.25 19.22 2.18
CA GLU A 167 -9.17 18.59 1.22
C GLU A 167 -8.40 17.81 0.18
N VAL A 168 -8.93 16.65 -0.23
CA VAL A 168 -8.35 15.80 -1.28
C VAL A 168 -9.40 15.45 -2.32
N ASN A 169 -8.99 15.48 -3.57
CA ASN A 169 -9.80 14.91 -4.65
C ASN A 169 -9.72 13.39 -4.58
N CYS A 170 -10.88 12.76 -4.59
CA CYS A 170 -11.01 11.31 -4.59
C CYS A 170 -11.44 10.80 -5.95
N ILE A 171 -10.94 9.64 -6.33
CA ILE A 171 -11.27 8.94 -7.57
C ILE A 171 -11.78 7.53 -7.25
N ASP A 172 -12.76 7.06 -7.99
CA ASP A 172 -13.20 5.66 -7.93
C ASP A 172 -12.34 4.75 -8.83
N ILE A 173 -12.34 3.45 -8.52
CA ILE A 173 -11.50 2.46 -9.21
C ILE A 173 -11.87 2.34 -10.69
N SER A 174 -13.16 2.42 -11.05
CA SER A 174 -13.61 2.32 -12.45
C SER A 174 -13.11 3.50 -13.27
N THR A 175 -13.22 4.72 -12.74
CA THR A 175 -12.66 5.93 -13.37
C THR A 175 -11.13 5.84 -13.51
N LEU A 176 -10.44 5.34 -12.48
CA LEU A 176 -9.00 5.15 -12.51
C LEU A 176 -8.58 4.18 -13.62
N LYS A 177 -9.28 3.05 -13.75
CA LYS A 177 -9.06 2.07 -14.84
C LYS A 177 -9.26 2.69 -16.22
N LEU A 178 -10.37 3.42 -16.43
CA LEU A 178 -10.66 4.10 -17.69
C LEU A 178 -9.59 5.13 -18.04
N ARG A 179 -9.16 5.93 -17.07
CA ARG A 179 -8.14 6.99 -17.25
C ARG A 179 -6.82 6.45 -17.80
N TYR A 180 -6.45 5.24 -17.39
CA TYR A 180 -5.18 4.61 -17.79
C TYR A 180 -5.33 3.46 -18.77
N GLY A 181 -6.55 3.21 -19.29
CA GLY A 181 -6.82 2.18 -20.31
C GLY A 181 -6.58 0.76 -19.82
N ILE A 182 -6.82 0.48 -18.51
CA ILE A 182 -6.59 -0.84 -17.93
C ILE A 182 -7.85 -1.70 -18.10
N GLY A 183 -7.74 -2.77 -18.88
CA GLY A 183 -8.81 -3.75 -19.03
C GLY A 183 -8.89 -4.71 -17.84
N GLN A 184 -7.83 -5.46 -17.59
CA GLN A 184 -7.73 -6.42 -16.50
C GLN A 184 -6.75 -5.93 -15.43
N LEU A 185 -7.10 -6.18 -14.17
CA LEU A 185 -6.26 -5.93 -13.00
C LEU A 185 -5.75 -7.26 -12.45
N ASP A 186 -4.43 -7.43 -12.42
CA ASP A 186 -3.86 -8.66 -11.87
C ASP A 186 -3.79 -8.59 -10.34
N ILE A 187 -3.42 -7.43 -9.79
CA ILE A 187 -3.42 -7.21 -8.34
C ILE A 187 -4.03 -5.85 -8.03
N ILE A 188 -4.93 -5.81 -7.06
CA ILE A 188 -5.30 -4.60 -6.32
C ILE A 188 -4.82 -4.81 -4.88
N LYS A 189 -3.89 -3.97 -4.41
CA LYS A 189 -3.61 -3.79 -2.99
C LYS A 189 -4.46 -2.61 -2.50
N MET A 190 -5.28 -2.83 -1.49
CA MET A 190 -6.20 -1.84 -0.91
C MET A 190 -5.95 -1.75 0.59
N ASP A 191 -5.38 -0.63 0.99
CA ASP A 191 -5.07 -0.27 2.36
C ASP A 191 -5.29 1.25 2.46
N ILE A 192 -6.56 1.65 2.66
CA ILE A 192 -7.06 3.01 2.51
C ILE A 192 -7.78 3.52 3.76
N GLU A 193 -7.42 2.90 4.89
CA GLU A 193 -7.74 3.37 6.25
C GLU A 193 -9.24 3.64 6.47
N GLY A 194 -10.09 2.68 6.03
CA GLY A 194 -11.53 2.68 6.27
C GLY A 194 -12.38 3.21 5.12
N SER A 195 -11.80 3.58 3.96
CA SER A 195 -12.57 3.88 2.75
C SER A 195 -12.93 2.62 1.93
N GLU A 196 -12.48 1.43 2.36
CA GLU A 196 -12.70 0.14 1.68
C GLU A 196 -14.20 -0.15 1.47
N SER A 197 -15.02 0.13 2.50
CA SER A 197 -16.47 -0.09 2.43
C SER A 197 -17.12 0.72 1.32
N SER A 198 -16.72 2.00 1.15
CA SER A 198 -17.27 2.85 0.11
C SER A 198 -16.92 2.34 -1.30
N CYS A 199 -15.69 1.86 -1.50
CA CYS A 199 -15.22 1.31 -2.76
C CYS A 199 -15.93 -0.01 -3.11
N LEU A 200 -16.21 -0.85 -2.10
CA LEU A 200 -16.79 -2.17 -2.28
C LEU A 200 -18.31 -2.15 -2.40
N ILE A 201 -19.01 -1.15 -1.83
CA ILE A 201 -20.46 -0.98 -1.99
C ILE A 201 -20.80 -0.33 -3.32
N ALA A 202 -20.02 0.66 -3.76
CA ALA A 202 -20.29 1.45 -4.95
C ALA A 202 -19.63 0.83 -6.19
N ASN A 203 -20.45 0.33 -7.13
CA ASN A 203 -20.00 -0.12 -8.47
C ASN A 203 -18.83 -1.13 -8.46
N SER A 204 -18.66 -1.88 -7.38
CA SER A 204 -17.53 -2.83 -7.25
C SER A 204 -17.61 -4.00 -8.23
N HIS A 205 -18.80 -4.39 -8.65
CA HIS A 205 -19.02 -5.50 -9.56
C HIS A 205 -18.23 -5.39 -10.86
N ASP A 206 -18.12 -4.19 -11.44
CA ASP A 206 -17.46 -3.97 -12.73
C ASP A 206 -15.94 -4.19 -12.63
N TRP A 207 -15.28 -3.65 -11.61
CA TRP A 207 -13.84 -3.80 -11.47
C TRP A 207 -13.46 -5.11 -10.77
N LEU A 208 -14.28 -5.65 -9.84
CA LEU A 208 -14.03 -6.95 -9.21
C LEU A 208 -14.01 -8.07 -10.24
N ASN A 209 -14.97 -8.11 -11.16
CA ASN A 209 -15.01 -9.11 -12.22
C ASN A 209 -13.79 -9.07 -13.17
N GLN A 210 -13.06 -7.97 -13.18
CA GLN A 210 -11.85 -7.78 -13.96
C GLN A 210 -10.58 -7.90 -13.13
N THR A 211 -10.69 -8.26 -11.85
CA THR A 211 -9.56 -8.37 -10.90
C THR A 211 -9.23 -9.84 -10.66
N LYS A 212 -7.93 -10.15 -10.69
CA LYS A 212 -7.42 -11.49 -10.37
C LYS A 212 -7.16 -11.66 -8.88
N TYR A 213 -6.39 -10.75 -8.29
CA TYR A 213 -6.10 -10.72 -6.85
C TYR A 213 -6.53 -9.40 -6.24
N LEU A 214 -7.32 -9.46 -5.17
CA LEU A 214 -7.62 -8.33 -4.32
C LEU A 214 -7.05 -8.59 -2.92
N LEU A 215 -6.08 -7.78 -2.52
CA LEU A 215 -5.47 -7.76 -1.20
C LEU A 215 -6.05 -6.58 -0.43
N VAL A 216 -6.78 -6.83 0.63
CA VAL A 216 -7.42 -5.77 1.44
C VAL A 216 -6.93 -5.87 2.88
N GLU A 217 -6.39 -4.79 3.42
CA GLU A 217 -6.27 -4.63 4.86
C GLU A 217 -7.64 -4.24 5.42
N ILE A 218 -8.20 -5.09 6.29
CA ILE A 218 -9.56 -4.92 6.78
C ILE A 218 -9.54 -4.21 8.14
N HIS A 219 -10.08 -3.02 8.17
CA HIS A 219 -10.14 -2.17 9.36
C HIS A 219 -11.47 -2.32 10.12
N ASP A 220 -11.83 -3.53 10.57
CA ASP A 220 -13.06 -3.80 11.35
C ASP A 220 -13.16 -2.97 12.64
N GLY A 221 -12.03 -2.60 13.23
CA GLY A 221 -11.98 -1.70 14.38
C GLY A 221 -12.44 -0.27 14.06
N LEU A 222 -12.35 0.13 12.80
CA LEU A 222 -12.76 1.46 12.31
C LEU A 222 -14.19 1.41 11.75
N ILE A 223 -14.54 0.33 11.08
CA ILE A 223 -15.83 0.10 10.44
C ILE A 223 -16.34 -1.28 10.88
N PRO A 224 -17.13 -1.34 11.97
CA PRO A 224 -17.65 -2.60 12.48
C PRO A 224 -18.41 -3.39 11.40
N GLY A 225 -18.04 -4.66 11.19
CA GLY A 225 -18.66 -5.55 10.21
C GLY A 225 -18.15 -5.41 8.79
N LEU A 226 -17.06 -4.68 8.55
CA LEU A 226 -16.44 -4.53 7.23
C LEU A 226 -16.04 -5.89 6.64
N SER A 227 -15.46 -6.78 7.42
CA SER A 227 -15.12 -8.15 6.99
C SER A 227 -16.34 -8.93 6.47
N THR A 228 -17.47 -8.83 7.18
CA THR A 228 -18.73 -9.47 6.76
C THR A 228 -19.27 -8.83 5.47
N LEU A 229 -19.19 -7.52 5.34
CA LEU A 229 -19.62 -6.79 4.15
C LEU A 229 -18.80 -7.24 2.93
N ILE A 230 -17.48 -7.27 3.07
CA ILE A 230 -16.57 -7.66 1.99
C ILE A 230 -16.92 -9.09 1.50
N GLN A 231 -17.11 -10.04 2.41
CA GLN A 231 -17.48 -11.41 2.04
C GLN A 231 -18.81 -11.48 1.28
N LYS A 232 -19.77 -10.61 1.61
CA LYS A 232 -21.07 -10.56 0.92
C LYS A 232 -21.01 -10.00 -0.49
N VAL A 233 -20.12 -9.03 -0.74
CA VAL A 233 -20.01 -8.38 -2.06
C VAL A 233 -19.07 -9.12 -3.01
N MET A 234 -18.24 -10.05 -2.52
CA MET A 234 -17.35 -10.83 -3.37
C MET A 234 -18.13 -11.75 -4.30
N PRO A 235 -17.85 -11.71 -5.61
CA PRO A 235 -18.43 -12.67 -6.56
C PRO A 235 -18.08 -14.12 -6.19
N PRO A 236 -18.96 -15.11 -6.51
CA PRO A 236 -18.72 -16.53 -6.18
C PRO A 236 -17.44 -17.14 -6.76
N ALA A 237 -16.85 -16.51 -7.79
CA ALA A 237 -15.60 -16.94 -8.40
C ALA A 237 -14.36 -16.69 -7.54
N PHE A 238 -14.51 -15.95 -6.44
CA PHE A 238 -13.39 -15.63 -5.55
C PHE A 238 -13.28 -16.64 -4.41
N SER A 239 -12.08 -17.17 -4.21
CA SER A 239 -11.70 -17.83 -2.97
C SER A 239 -11.07 -16.83 -2.00
N TYR A 240 -11.22 -17.10 -0.71
CA TYR A 240 -10.69 -16.30 0.38
C TYR A 240 -9.54 -17.01 1.07
N SER A 241 -8.50 -16.26 1.38
CA SER A 241 -7.44 -16.65 2.31
C SER A 241 -6.96 -15.44 3.09
N LYS A 242 -6.21 -15.67 4.18
CA LYS A 242 -5.57 -14.61 4.95
C LYS A 242 -4.05 -14.80 4.92
N PHE A 243 -3.32 -13.72 4.70
CA PHE A 243 -1.87 -13.70 4.75
C PHE A 243 -1.43 -12.44 5.49
N ASN A 244 -0.84 -12.60 6.67
CA ASN A 244 -0.49 -11.51 7.58
C ASN A 244 -1.70 -10.61 7.89
N GLU A 245 -1.61 -9.30 7.63
CA GLU A 245 -2.70 -8.35 7.85
C GLU A 245 -3.71 -8.33 6.71
N TYR A 246 -3.33 -8.84 5.51
CA TYR A 246 -4.19 -8.82 4.33
C TYR A 246 -5.18 -9.98 4.26
N SER A 247 -6.43 -9.64 3.97
CA SER A 247 -7.44 -10.54 3.43
C SER A 247 -7.28 -10.62 1.92
N ILE A 248 -7.08 -11.83 1.41
CA ILE A 248 -6.76 -12.08 0.02
C ILE A 248 -7.94 -12.77 -0.65
N PHE A 249 -8.41 -12.18 -1.73
CA PHE A 249 -9.46 -12.72 -2.58
C PHE A 249 -8.87 -13.02 -3.95
N TYR A 250 -8.98 -14.27 -4.38
CA TYR A 250 -8.43 -14.75 -5.65
C TYR A 250 -9.54 -15.22 -6.57
N ASN A 251 -9.59 -14.64 -7.76
CA ASN A 251 -10.57 -14.94 -8.79
C ASN A 251 -10.10 -16.07 -9.71
N HIS A 252 -10.67 -17.25 -9.55
CA HIS A 252 -10.33 -18.45 -10.34
C HIS A 252 -10.67 -18.36 -11.84
N GLN A 253 -11.50 -17.41 -12.25
CA GLN A 253 -11.84 -17.20 -13.67
C GLN A 253 -10.78 -16.39 -14.43
N LYS A 254 -9.72 -15.97 -13.75
CA LYS A 254 -8.65 -15.12 -14.32
C LYS A 254 -7.30 -15.83 -14.43
N ASP A 255 -7.29 -17.14 -14.36
CA ASP A 255 -6.10 -17.98 -14.61
C ASP A 255 -5.69 -18.05 -16.07
#